data_d6e506d1235640d38a74ae33023ef2cb
#
_entry.id   d6e506d1235640d38a74ae33023ef2cb
#
_cell.length_a   1.000
_cell.length_b   1.000
_cell.length_c   1.000
_cell.angle_alpha   90.00
_cell.angle_beta   90.00
_cell.angle_gamma   90.00
#
_symmetry.space_group_name_H-M   'P 1'
#
loop_
_entity.id
_entity.type
_entity.pdbx_description
1 polymer ?
#
loop_
_entity_poly.entity_id
_entity_poly.type
_entity_poly.pdbx_seq_one_letter_code
_entity_poly.pdbx_strand_id
1 'polypeptide(L)'
;MPPRTSTYLGAALLSGASFALLSFIASEDKSDSQRNPRENDAALALGLFTPGEAQKSSVHIHKSFLSEAEIQQLITFVEEKKNCNGLGIVKKDGKGIASSSAADTVWSTSYLHTNDAFAVELPALYAKIFRAMVDSDQNHFHILNHDEHYEDSQDQTLNLRTVEFHEYTPGGSLREKLHYDAGSIVTIDICLGNEFEGGELTFPEVDGSTTVVDSKQFQKGDAAFFMSHKYHNVLPVTGGLRRVLVAELWRGPNKICPHRCCTIGSCDYNMSRNLMERSREHLSILG
;
A
#
# COMPACT_ATOMS: atom_id res chain seq x y z
N MET A 1 21.82 48.06 58.16
CA MET A 1 23.14 48.49 57.63
C MET A 1 23.73 47.36 56.86
N PRO A 2 24.14 47.55 55.61
CA PRO A 2 24.75 46.54 54.75
C PRO A 2 26.28 46.55 54.94
N PRO A 3 27.02 45.60 54.37
CA PRO A 3 27.70 45.87 53.10
C PRO A 3 27.72 44.70 52.13
N ARG A 4 27.56 44.96 50.85
CA ARG A 4 28.54 45.22 49.75
C ARG A 4 29.30 44.01 49.26
N THR A 5 28.93 43.60 48.08
CA THR A 5 29.72 43.44 46.83
C THR A 5 30.96 42.59 46.83
N SER A 6 31.04 41.61 45.93
CA SER A 6 32.07 41.59 44.89
C SER A 6 31.76 40.60 43.77
N THR A 7 31.75 41.15 42.59
CA THR A 7 31.83 40.49 41.28
C THR A 7 33.17 39.77 41.10
N TYR A 8 33.13 38.59 40.50
CA TYR A 8 34.23 38.10 39.64
C TYR A 8 33.68 37.39 38.42
N LEU A 9 33.97 37.98 37.27
CA LEU A 9 33.94 37.35 35.98
C LEU A 9 34.97 36.21 35.92
N GLY A 10 34.58 35.07 35.47
CA GLY A 10 35.46 33.99 35.06
C GLY A 10 34.91 33.41 33.77
N ALA A 11 35.50 33.82 32.65
CA ALA A 11 35.25 33.20 31.33
C ALA A 11 35.97 31.84 31.31
N ALA A 12 35.21 30.80 31.07
CA ALA A 12 35.79 29.51 30.69
C ALA A 12 35.12 29.06 29.37
N LEU A 13 35.90 29.13 28.32
CA LEU A 13 35.69 28.46 27.05
C LEU A 13 35.64 26.96 27.31
N LEU A 14 34.53 26.32 27.00
CA LEU A 14 34.46 24.86 26.84
C LEU A 14 33.82 24.56 25.49
N SER A 15 34.67 23.93 24.71
CA SER A 15 34.46 23.30 23.42
C SER A 15 33.12 22.59 23.28
N GLY A 16 32.43 22.95 22.19
CA GLY A 16 31.22 22.28 21.75
C GLY A 16 31.44 20.83 21.36
N ALA A 17 30.80 19.94 22.08
CA ALA A 17 30.41 18.65 21.60
C ALA A 17 28.91 18.70 21.38
N SER A 18 28.52 19.00 20.15
CA SER A 18 27.15 18.82 19.70
C SER A 18 26.83 17.32 19.71
N PHE A 19 26.21 16.85 20.78
CA PHE A 19 25.45 15.63 20.72
C PHE A 19 24.24 15.92 19.86
N ALA A 20 24.33 15.57 18.57
CA ALA A 20 23.17 15.39 17.73
C ALA A 20 22.37 14.20 18.31
N LEU A 21 21.37 14.56 19.11
CA LEU A 21 20.32 13.64 19.48
C LEU A 21 19.57 13.32 18.17
N LEU A 22 19.98 12.23 17.52
CA LEU A 22 19.20 11.58 16.49
C LEU A 22 17.92 11.08 17.17
N SER A 23 16.94 11.97 17.28
CA SER A 23 15.57 11.55 17.45
C SER A 23 15.23 10.72 16.21
N PHE A 24 15.26 9.40 16.35
CA PHE A 24 14.47 8.52 15.52
C PHE A 24 13.02 8.94 15.71
N ILE A 25 12.59 9.92 14.93
CA ILE A 25 11.19 10.12 14.66
C ILE A 25 10.83 8.87 13.86
N ALA A 26 10.23 7.88 14.55
CA ALA A 26 9.40 6.92 13.87
C ALA A 26 8.49 7.76 12.98
N SER A 27 8.65 7.64 11.67
CA SER A 27 7.71 8.22 10.73
C SER A 27 6.38 7.53 11.05
N GLU A 28 5.55 8.24 11.83
CA GLU A 28 4.15 7.88 11.89
C GLU A 28 3.71 7.74 10.44
N ASP A 29 3.23 6.57 10.10
CA ASP A 29 2.57 6.30 8.83
C ASP A 29 1.32 7.17 8.85
N LYS A 30 1.50 8.44 8.43
CA LYS A 30 0.38 9.36 8.30
C LYS A 30 -0.53 8.71 7.28
N SER A 31 -1.75 8.43 7.68
CA SER A 31 -2.77 7.94 6.79
C SER A 31 -2.72 8.73 5.48
N ASP A 32 -2.86 8.08 4.35
CA ASP A 32 -2.73 8.72 3.04
C ASP A 32 -3.59 10.00 2.90
N SER A 33 -4.67 10.12 3.67
CA SER A 33 -5.56 11.30 3.72
C SER A 33 -4.92 12.57 4.29
N GLN A 34 -3.83 12.47 5.06
CA GLN A 34 -3.16 13.63 5.65
C GLN A 34 -1.95 14.12 4.83
N ARG A 35 -1.60 13.43 3.75
CA ARG A 35 -0.54 13.86 2.85
C ARG A 35 -1.03 15.02 2.00
N ASN A 36 -0.16 16.03 1.87
CA ASN A 36 -0.43 17.18 1.00
C ASN A 36 -0.80 16.67 -0.41
N PRO A 37 -2.02 16.94 -0.91
CA PRO A 37 -2.45 16.44 -2.22
C PRO A 37 -1.52 16.80 -3.38
N ARG A 38 -0.63 17.76 -3.20
CA ARG A 38 0.27 18.26 -4.24
C ARG A 38 1.55 17.43 -4.43
N GLU A 39 1.94 16.58 -3.47
CA GLU A 39 3.24 15.91 -3.52
C GLU A 39 3.19 14.44 -3.95
N ASN A 40 2.03 13.78 -3.90
CA ASN A 40 1.98 12.32 -3.97
C ASN A 40 1.03 11.74 -5.01
N ASP A 41 0.40 12.57 -5.81
CA ASP A 41 -0.56 12.08 -6.77
C ASP A 41 0.05 11.99 -8.16
N ALA A 42 0.81 10.91 -8.41
CA ALA A 42 1.46 10.71 -9.70
C ALA A 42 0.44 10.69 -10.85
N ALA A 43 -0.74 10.11 -10.66
CA ALA A 43 -1.76 10.09 -11.69
C ALA A 43 -2.35 11.47 -11.95
N LEU A 44 -2.62 12.26 -10.90
CA LEU A 44 -3.05 13.65 -11.05
C LEU A 44 -1.91 14.54 -11.59
N ALA A 45 -0.68 14.35 -11.13
CA ALA A 45 0.48 15.07 -11.62
C ALA A 45 0.74 14.79 -13.10
N LEU A 46 0.40 13.60 -13.59
CA LEU A 46 0.49 13.19 -14.99
C LEU A 46 -0.76 13.61 -15.80
N GLY A 47 -1.78 14.18 -15.19
CA GLY A 47 -3.00 14.62 -15.87
C GLY A 47 -3.85 13.49 -16.45
N LEU A 48 -3.69 12.25 -15.97
CA LEU A 48 -4.35 11.07 -16.52
C LEU A 48 -5.86 11.09 -16.31
N PHE A 49 -6.34 11.68 -15.23
CA PHE A 49 -7.77 11.88 -14.94
C PHE A 49 -7.96 12.95 -13.85
N THR A 50 -9.19 13.44 -13.71
CA THR A 50 -9.55 14.35 -12.62
C THR A 50 -10.10 13.59 -11.42
N PRO A 51 -9.97 14.12 -10.18
CA PRO A 51 -10.59 13.51 -9.00
C PRO A 51 -12.10 13.26 -9.19
N GLY A 52 -12.79 14.16 -9.87
CA GLY A 52 -14.23 14.03 -10.14
C GLY A 52 -14.58 12.85 -11.06
N GLU A 53 -13.70 12.49 -11.99
CA GLU A 53 -13.89 11.31 -12.85
C GLU A 53 -13.74 10.03 -12.05
N ALA A 54 -12.71 9.93 -11.21
CA ALA A 54 -12.52 8.78 -10.33
C ALA A 54 -13.74 8.54 -9.44
N GLN A 55 -14.30 9.59 -8.83
CA GLN A 55 -15.48 9.45 -7.96
C GLN A 55 -16.74 8.99 -8.69
N LYS A 56 -16.90 9.33 -9.99
CA LYS A 56 -18.03 8.92 -10.83
C LYS A 56 -17.84 7.56 -11.49
N SER A 57 -16.64 7.00 -11.47
CA SER A 57 -16.35 5.71 -12.09
C SER A 57 -17.13 4.58 -11.42
N SER A 58 -17.48 3.57 -12.19
CA SER A 58 -18.15 2.36 -11.69
C SER A 58 -17.14 1.41 -11.04
N VAL A 59 -17.62 0.57 -10.12
CA VAL A 59 -16.89 -0.58 -9.60
C VAL A 59 -17.30 -1.81 -10.42
N HIS A 60 -16.33 -2.56 -10.92
CA HIS A 60 -16.55 -3.74 -11.76
C HIS A 60 -16.24 -5.01 -10.98
N ILE A 61 -17.21 -5.92 -10.90
CA ILE A 61 -17.05 -7.20 -10.21
C ILE A 61 -16.82 -8.31 -11.22
N HIS A 62 -15.67 -8.97 -11.11
CA HIS A 62 -15.37 -10.18 -11.85
C HIS A 62 -15.63 -11.40 -10.95
N LYS A 63 -16.64 -12.19 -11.30
CA LYS A 63 -17.02 -13.38 -10.54
C LYS A 63 -16.02 -14.52 -10.78
N SER A 64 -15.71 -15.26 -9.71
CA SER A 64 -14.81 -16.41 -9.77
C SER A 64 -13.48 -16.11 -10.47
N PHE A 65 -12.93 -14.91 -10.19
CA PHE A 65 -11.67 -14.45 -10.77
C PHE A 65 -10.51 -15.38 -10.40
N LEU A 66 -10.41 -15.77 -9.13
CA LEU A 66 -9.47 -16.81 -8.69
C LEU A 66 -10.19 -18.12 -8.42
N SER A 67 -9.60 -19.20 -8.87
CA SER A 67 -10.00 -20.56 -8.52
C SER A 67 -9.59 -20.90 -7.08
N GLU A 68 -10.21 -21.91 -6.50
CA GLU A 68 -9.85 -22.45 -5.18
C GLU A 68 -8.37 -22.85 -5.10
N ALA A 69 -7.84 -23.46 -6.16
CA ALA A 69 -6.44 -23.87 -6.22
C ALA A 69 -5.48 -22.66 -6.19
N GLU A 70 -5.79 -21.59 -6.93
CA GLU A 70 -5.00 -20.35 -6.92
C GLU A 70 -5.04 -19.66 -5.55
N ILE A 71 -6.21 -19.64 -4.90
CA ILE A 71 -6.35 -19.09 -3.55
C ILE A 71 -5.54 -19.90 -2.55
N GLN A 72 -5.61 -21.22 -2.60
CA GLN A 72 -4.83 -22.08 -1.71
C GLN A 72 -3.34 -21.92 -1.93
N GLN A 73 -2.88 -21.82 -3.18
CA GLN A 73 -1.49 -21.55 -3.52
C GLN A 73 -1.01 -20.20 -2.93
N LEU A 74 -1.84 -19.16 -3.05
CA LEU A 74 -1.55 -17.84 -2.47
C LEU A 74 -1.46 -17.91 -0.94
N ILE A 75 -2.42 -18.54 -0.28
CA ILE A 75 -2.43 -18.65 1.18
C ILE A 75 -1.20 -19.42 1.68
N THR A 76 -0.86 -20.54 1.03
CA THR A 76 0.33 -21.33 1.37
C THR A 76 1.61 -20.48 1.24
N PHE A 77 1.77 -19.77 0.13
CA PHE A 77 2.89 -18.86 -0.08
C PHE A 77 2.99 -17.81 1.05
N VAL A 78 1.86 -17.17 1.41
CA VAL A 78 1.86 -16.16 2.47
C VAL A 78 2.28 -16.74 3.81
N GLU A 79 1.76 -17.90 4.20
CA GLU A 79 2.09 -18.54 5.49
C GLU A 79 3.57 -18.98 5.54
N GLU A 80 4.10 -19.54 4.45
CA GLU A 80 5.51 -19.90 4.36
C GLU A 80 6.41 -18.67 4.51
N LYS A 81 6.09 -17.56 3.82
CA LYS A 81 6.87 -16.32 3.91
C LYS A 81 6.76 -15.64 5.26
N LYS A 82 5.61 -15.65 5.90
CA LYS A 82 5.46 -15.16 7.29
C LYS A 82 6.36 -15.91 8.25
N ASN A 83 6.42 -17.24 8.13
CA ASN A 83 7.21 -18.10 9.00
C ASN A 83 8.73 -17.86 8.87
N CYS A 84 9.23 -17.44 7.72
CA CYS A 84 10.65 -17.11 7.52
C CYS A 84 10.95 -15.60 7.51
N ASN A 85 10.02 -14.76 7.94
CA ASN A 85 10.14 -13.30 7.91
C ASN A 85 10.48 -12.74 6.51
N GLY A 86 10.01 -13.40 5.46
CA GLY A 86 10.29 -13.03 4.08
C GLY A 86 9.46 -11.86 3.54
N LEU A 87 8.48 -11.36 4.31
CA LEU A 87 7.60 -10.25 3.91
C LEU A 87 7.66 -9.10 4.92
N GLY A 88 7.41 -7.89 4.43
CA GLY A 88 7.04 -6.77 5.30
C GLY A 88 5.65 -7.01 5.90
N ILE A 89 5.50 -6.81 7.19
CA ILE A 89 4.22 -6.99 7.88
C ILE A 89 3.95 -5.76 8.75
N VAL A 90 2.77 -5.19 8.58
CA VAL A 90 2.25 -4.11 9.42
C VAL A 90 1.01 -4.60 10.15
N LYS A 91 0.94 -4.34 11.46
CA LYS A 91 -0.21 -4.63 12.31
C LYS A 91 -0.90 -3.33 12.66
N LYS A 92 -2.22 -3.32 12.57
CA LYS A 92 -3.04 -2.13 12.77
C LYS A 92 -4.15 -2.40 13.78
N ASP A 93 -4.60 -1.35 14.47
CA ASP A 93 -5.81 -1.37 15.29
C ASP A 93 -7.09 -1.29 14.43
N GLY A 94 -8.26 -1.30 15.07
CA GLY A 94 -9.55 -1.19 14.39
C GLY A 94 -9.79 0.15 13.67
N LYS A 95 -8.88 1.12 13.81
CA LYS A 95 -8.92 2.43 13.15
C LYS A 95 -7.90 2.56 12.02
N GLY A 96 -7.12 1.51 11.77
CA GLY A 96 -6.07 1.51 10.75
C GLY A 96 -4.73 2.09 11.22
N ILE A 97 -4.57 2.41 12.51
CA ILE A 97 -3.33 2.94 13.08
C ILE A 97 -2.38 1.78 13.39
N ALA A 98 -1.09 1.95 13.11
CA ALA A 98 -0.08 0.95 13.45
C ALA A 98 -0.12 0.60 14.94
N SER A 99 -0.24 -0.69 15.26
CA SER A 99 -0.33 -1.20 16.63
C SER A 99 0.94 -1.96 17.00
N SER A 100 1.50 -1.65 18.16
CA SER A 100 2.59 -2.41 18.78
C SER A 100 2.09 -3.51 19.71
N SER A 101 0.81 -3.48 20.10
CA SER A 101 0.18 -4.45 21.00
C SER A 101 -0.51 -5.55 20.20
N ALA A 102 -0.25 -6.81 20.56
CA ALA A 102 -0.96 -7.94 19.96
C ALA A 102 -2.45 -7.95 20.32
N ALA A 103 -2.81 -7.41 21.50
CA ALA A 103 -4.20 -7.36 21.96
C ALA A 103 -5.05 -6.36 21.16
N ASP A 104 -4.43 -5.30 20.63
CA ASP A 104 -5.11 -4.26 19.86
C ASP A 104 -5.06 -4.54 18.35
N THR A 105 -4.35 -5.58 17.93
CA THR A 105 -4.21 -5.91 16.51
C THR A 105 -5.44 -6.65 16.01
N VAL A 106 -6.22 -5.97 15.20
CA VAL A 106 -7.41 -6.52 14.52
C VAL A 106 -7.31 -6.48 13.00
N TRP A 107 -6.18 -5.98 12.48
CA TRP A 107 -5.88 -5.91 11.06
C TRP A 107 -4.38 -6.09 10.84
N SER A 108 -4.00 -7.01 9.96
CA SER A 108 -2.61 -7.15 9.51
C SER A 108 -2.52 -7.04 7.99
N THR A 109 -1.44 -6.41 7.52
CA THR A 109 -1.09 -6.32 6.10
C THR A 109 0.27 -6.97 5.89
N SER A 110 0.34 -7.95 4.98
CA SER A 110 1.59 -8.52 4.50
C SER A 110 1.86 -8.05 3.08
N TYR A 111 3.03 -7.45 2.85
CA TYR A 111 3.43 -6.89 1.56
C TYR A 111 4.10 -7.96 0.70
N LEU A 112 3.36 -8.57 -0.22
CA LEU A 112 3.81 -9.73 -1.01
C LEU A 112 4.84 -9.38 -2.09
N HIS A 113 4.88 -8.12 -2.52
CA HIS A 113 5.89 -7.60 -3.46
C HIS A 113 7.28 -7.42 -2.83
N THR A 114 7.41 -7.63 -1.52
CA THR A 114 8.71 -7.55 -0.84
C THR A 114 9.73 -8.46 -1.51
N ASN A 115 10.84 -7.88 -1.96
CA ASN A 115 11.93 -8.59 -2.65
C ASN A 115 11.50 -9.34 -3.92
N ASP A 116 10.47 -8.88 -4.62
CA ASP A 116 9.85 -9.54 -5.78
C ASP A 116 9.25 -10.93 -5.48
N ALA A 117 9.05 -11.27 -4.22
CA ALA A 117 8.67 -12.63 -3.83
C ALA A 117 7.41 -13.12 -4.55
N PHE A 118 6.38 -12.29 -4.67
CA PHE A 118 5.13 -12.66 -5.35
C PHE A 118 5.35 -12.92 -6.85
N ALA A 119 6.07 -12.04 -7.54
CA ALA A 119 6.32 -12.17 -8.97
C ALA A 119 7.22 -13.37 -9.30
N VAL A 120 8.20 -13.65 -8.43
CA VAL A 120 9.17 -14.74 -8.63
C VAL A 120 8.56 -16.11 -8.30
N GLU A 121 7.82 -16.22 -7.22
CA GLU A 121 7.33 -17.51 -6.73
C GLU A 121 5.93 -17.87 -7.23
N LEU A 122 5.10 -16.87 -7.58
CA LEU A 122 3.78 -17.05 -8.15
C LEU A 122 3.61 -16.32 -9.51
N PRO A 123 4.50 -16.56 -10.49
CA PRO A 123 4.54 -15.77 -11.73
C PRO A 123 3.26 -15.84 -12.56
N ALA A 124 2.59 -16.98 -12.57
CA ALA A 124 1.33 -17.14 -13.29
C ALA A 124 0.20 -16.32 -12.66
N LEU A 125 0.13 -16.29 -11.34
CA LEU A 125 -0.85 -15.52 -10.59
C LEU A 125 -0.57 -14.02 -10.71
N TYR A 126 0.69 -13.60 -10.59
CA TYR A 126 1.13 -12.24 -10.86
C TYR A 126 0.69 -11.78 -12.24
N ALA A 127 1.02 -12.54 -13.29
CA ALA A 127 0.67 -12.19 -14.65
C ALA A 127 -0.84 -12.16 -14.92
N LYS A 128 -1.62 -13.02 -14.26
CA LYS A 128 -3.08 -13.03 -14.34
C LYS A 128 -3.67 -11.74 -13.77
N ILE A 129 -3.24 -11.37 -12.55
CA ILE A 129 -3.71 -10.15 -11.87
C ILE A 129 -3.30 -8.92 -12.67
N PHE A 130 -2.03 -8.82 -13.05
CA PHE A 130 -1.53 -7.69 -13.83
C PHE A 130 -2.32 -7.47 -15.12
N ARG A 131 -2.51 -8.53 -15.92
CA ARG A 131 -3.28 -8.45 -17.18
C ARG A 131 -4.73 -8.05 -16.93
N ALA A 132 -5.39 -8.63 -15.93
CA ALA A 132 -6.78 -8.29 -15.63
C ALA A 132 -6.95 -6.83 -15.22
N MET A 133 -5.97 -6.23 -14.54
CA MET A 133 -6.00 -4.80 -14.19
C MET A 133 -5.82 -3.92 -15.43
N VAL A 134 -4.91 -4.28 -16.34
CA VAL A 134 -4.75 -3.58 -17.63
C VAL A 134 -6.01 -3.72 -18.48
N ASP A 135 -6.56 -4.93 -18.59
CA ASP A 135 -7.79 -5.20 -19.34
C ASP A 135 -8.99 -4.43 -18.75
N SER A 136 -9.05 -4.31 -17.41
CA SER A 136 -10.09 -3.53 -16.73
C SER A 136 -10.00 -2.05 -17.07
N ASP A 137 -8.78 -1.49 -17.13
CA ASP A 137 -8.58 -0.12 -17.57
C ASP A 137 -9.00 0.07 -19.04
N GLN A 138 -8.56 -0.82 -19.92
CA GLN A 138 -8.88 -0.73 -21.35
C GLN A 138 -10.37 -0.82 -21.66
N ASN A 139 -11.12 -1.61 -20.88
CA ASN A 139 -12.53 -1.85 -21.13
C ASN A 139 -13.48 -0.91 -20.37
N HIS A 140 -13.02 -0.30 -19.26
CA HIS A 140 -13.91 0.39 -18.33
C HIS A 140 -13.45 1.79 -17.95
N PHE A 141 -12.15 1.99 -17.68
CA PHE A 141 -11.66 3.25 -17.13
C PHE A 141 -10.98 4.12 -18.17
N HIS A 142 -10.32 3.52 -19.16
CA HIS A 142 -9.66 4.18 -20.30
C HIS A 142 -8.57 5.19 -19.92
N ILE A 143 -7.96 5.05 -18.72
CA ILE A 143 -6.94 5.97 -18.21
C ILE A 143 -5.66 5.83 -19.02
N LEU A 144 -5.26 4.59 -19.33
CA LEU A 144 -4.02 4.30 -20.05
C LEU A 144 -4.06 4.71 -21.53
N ASN A 145 -5.25 4.84 -22.10
CA ASN A 145 -5.44 5.17 -23.53
C ASN A 145 -5.35 6.68 -23.84
N HIS A 146 -5.34 7.54 -22.83
CA HIS A 146 -5.27 9.00 -23.01
C HIS A 146 -3.86 9.55 -23.30
N ASP A 147 -2.88 8.69 -23.51
CA ASP A 147 -1.46 9.03 -23.56
C ASP A 147 -0.90 9.33 -24.97
N GLU A 148 -1.64 9.96 -25.86
CA GLU A 148 -1.07 10.42 -27.14
C GLU A 148 0.03 11.47 -27.00
N HIS A 149 0.29 11.99 -25.80
CA HIS A 149 1.25 13.08 -25.53
C HIS A 149 2.46 12.69 -24.66
N TYR A 150 2.67 11.41 -24.35
CA TYR A 150 3.68 11.01 -23.35
C TYR A 150 4.81 10.12 -23.90
N GLU A 151 5.29 10.42 -25.11
CA GLU A 151 6.35 9.60 -25.77
C GLU A 151 7.77 9.76 -25.15
N ASP A 152 8.00 10.67 -24.20
CA ASP A 152 9.38 11.13 -23.90
C ASP A 152 9.94 10.83 -22.49
N SER A 153 9.34 9.97 -21.66
CA SER A 153 9.93 9.63 -20.36
C SER A 153 10.33 8.17 -20.24
N GLN A 154 11.60 7.92 -19.92
CA GLN A 154 12.25 6.59 -19.84
C GLN A 154 11.70 5.66 -18.74
N ASP A 155 10.75 6.08 -17.89
CA ASP A 155 10.29 5.35 -16.70
C ASP A 155 8.79 4.99 -16.73
N GLN A 156 8.20 4.78 -17.92
CA GLN A 156 6.74 4.59 -18.08
C GLN A 156 6.28 3.14 -18.12
N THR A 157 7.04 2.22 -17.57
CA THR A 157 6.62 0.83 -17.46
C THR A 157 5.47 0.67 -16.46
N LEU A 158 4.44 -0.05 -16.87
CA LEU A 158 3.38 -0.46 -15.96
C LEU A 158 3.90 -1.57 -15.04
N ASN A 159 3.65 -1.42 -13.76
CA ASN A 159 4.02 -2.40 -12.73
C ASN A 159 2.91 -2.49 -11.67
N LEU A 160 2.92 -3.56 -10.88
CA LEU A 160 2.20 -3.57 -9.62
C LEU A 160 3.00 -2.74 -8.60
N ARG A 161 2.42 -1.65 -8.12
CA ARG A 161 3.03 -0.78 -7.12
C ARG A 161 3.12 -1.47 -5.77
N THR A 162 2.05 -2.17 -5.41
CA THR A 162 1.95 -2.95 -4.19
C THR A 162 1.08 -4.18 -4.44
N VAL A 163 1.35 -5.24 -3.68
CA VAL A 163 0.50 -6.42 -3.57
C VAL A 163 0.40 -6.72 -2.08
N GLU A 164 -0.79 -6.57 -1.53
CA GLU A 164 -1.07 -6.58 -0.10
C GLU A 164 -2.03 -7.70 0.25
N PHE A 165 -1.63 -8.56 1.17
CA PHE A 165 -2.51 -9.56 1.75
C PHE A 165 -2.99 -9.05 3.10
N HIS A 166 -4.28 -8.77 3.19
CA HIS A 166 -4.91 -8.28 4.40
C HIS A 166 -5.65 -9.37 5.15
N GLU A 167 -5.53 -9.36 6.46
CA GLU A 167 -6.31 -10.17 7.39
C GLU A 167 -6.98 -9.25 8.40
N TYR A 168 -8.32 -9.32 8.46
CA TYR A 168 -9.14 -8.59 9.41
C TYR A 168 -9.84 -9.58 10.33
N THR A 169 -9.68 -9.39 11.63
CA THR A 169 -10.45 -10.06 12.67
C THR A 169 -11.57 -9.14 13.17
N PRO A 170 -12.51 -9.59 14.03
CA PRO A 170 -13.57 -8.75 14.55
C PRO A 170 -13.06 -7.42 15.13
N GLY A 171 -13.64 -6.32 14.66
CA GLY A 171 -13.21 -4.94 14.93
C GLY A 171 -12.32 -4.32 13.87
N GLY A 172 -11.66 -5.12 13.03
CA GLY A 172 -10.84 -4.63 11.92
C GLY A 172 -11.66 -3.93 10.84
N SER A 173 -11.17 -2.80 10.35
CA SER A 173 -11.87 -1.97 9.37
C SER A 173 -10.92 -0.97 8.72
N LEU A 174 -11.29 -0.46 7.54
CA LEU A 174 -10.71 0.72 6.95
C LEU A 174 -11.83 1.76 6.83
N ARG A 175 -11.88 2.71 7.77
CA ARG A 175 -12.99 3.67 7.89
C ARG A 175 -12.51 5.11 7.72
N GLU A 176 -11.58 5.31 6.84
CA GLU A 176 -11.10 6.63 6.50
C GLU A 176 -12.04 7.27 5.49
N LYS A 177 -12.66 8.39 5.85
CA LYS A 177 -13.78 9.00 5.09
C LYS A 177 -13.46 9.26 3.63
N LEU A 178 -12.23 9.59 3.30
CA LEU A 178 -11.76 9.94 1.96
C LEU A 178 -10.53 9.10 1.57
N HIS A 179 -10.49 7.83 1.98
CA HIS A 179 -9.42 6.95 1.59
C HIS A 179 -9.46 6.65 0.10
N TYR A 180 -8.30 6.71 -0.52
CA TYR A 180 -8.06 6.31 -1.92
C TYR A 180 -6.60 5.89 -2.09
N ASP A 181 -6.30 5.12 -3.11
CA ASP A 181 -4.96 4.58 -3.35
C ASP A 181 -4.13 5.57 -4.19
N ALA A 182 -3.65 6.62 -3.53
CA ALA A 182 -2.94 7.72 -4.15
C ALA A 182 -1.74 7.26 -4.99
N GLY A 183 -1.62 7.80 -6.20
CA GLY A 183 -0.52 7.53 -7.13
C GLY A 183 -0.62 6.23 -7.92
N SER A 184 -1.72 5.50 -7.79
CA SER A 184 -2.03 4.31 -8.58
C SER A 184 -3.16 4.58 -9.57
N ILE A 185 -3.36 3.71 -10.55
CA ILE A 185 -4.30 3.87 -11.67
C ILE A 185 -5.53 3.01 -11.44
N VAL A 186 -5.34 1.71 -11.27
CA VAL A 186 -6.39 0.72 -11.00
C VAL A 186 -6.03 -0.04 -9.74
N THR A 187 -7.01 -0.25 -8.88
CA THR A 187 -6.94 -1.13 -7.72
C THR A 187 -7.83 -2.34 -7.95
N ILE A 188 -7.35 -3.51 -7.55
CA ILE A 188 -8.10 -4.75 -7.46
C ILE A 188 -8.18 -5.17 -5.99
N ASP A 189 -9.39 -5.52 -5.51
CA ASP A 189 -9.63 -6.20 -4.21
C ASP A 189 -10.20 -7.59 -4.50
N ILE A 190 -9.53 -8.65 -4.07
CA ILE A 190 -9.92 -10.05 -4.32
C ILE A 190 -10.30 -10.70 -2.99
N CYS A 191 -11.53 -11.21 -2.91
CA CYS A 191 -12.02 -11.93 -1.76
C CYS A 191 -11.40 -13.34 -1.69
N LEU A 192 -10.74 -13.67 -0.57
CA LEU A 192 -10.03 -14.93 -0.38
C LEU A 192 -10.72 -15.90 0.60
N GLY A 193 -11.89 -15.53 1.15
CA GLY A 193 -12.62 -16.37 2.09
C GLY A 193 -14.07 -15.97 2.23
N ASN A 194 -14.90 -16.88 2.74
CA ASN A 194 -16.33 -16.64 3.01
C ASN A 194 -16.70 -16.79 4.50
N GLU A 195 -15.70 -17.06 5.34
CA GLU A 195 -15.93 -17.37 6.76
C GLU A 195 -15.80 -16.11 7.63
N PHE A 196 -16.55 -15.06 7.25
CA PHE A 196 -16.60 -13.81 8.00
C PHE A 196 -17.97 -13.12 7.89
N GLU A 197 -18.24 -12.22 8.81
CA GLU A 197 -19.43 -11.37 8.84
C GLU A 197 -19.02 -9.91 8.93
N GLY A 198 -19.78 -9.01 8.27
CA GLY A 198 -19.39 -7.60 8.10
C GLY A 198 -18.25 -7.47 7.12
N GLY A 199 -17.48 -6.39 7.24
CA GLY A 199 -16.30 -6.15 6.40
C GLY A 199 -16.63 -5.86 4.93
N GLU A 200 -17.81 -5.31 4.64
CA GLU A 200 -18.21 -4.93 3.28
C GLU A 200 -17.28 -3.83 2.75
N LEU A 201 -16.86 -3.99 1.49
CA LEU A 201 -16.18 -2.94 0.74
C LEU A 201 -17.22 -1.92 0.27
N THR A 202 -17.01 -0.65 0.59
CA THR A 202 -17.97 0.43 0.32
C THR A 202 -17.33 1.59 -0.41
N PHE A 203 -18.10 2.25 -1.26
CA PHE A 203 -17.67 3.38 -2.07
C PHE A 203 -18.66 4.54 -1.84
N PRO A 204 -18.23 5.63 -1.15
CA PRO A 204 -19.01 6.86 -1.11
C PRO A 204 -19.17 7.43 -2.51
N GLU A 205 -20.40 7.75 -2.91
CA GLU A 205 -20.72 8.29 -4.23
C GLU A 205 -20.92 9.81 -4.20
N VAL A 206 -20.79 10.46 -5.36
CA VAL A 206 -20.90 11.93 -5.49
C VAL A 206 -22.29 12.47 -5.18
N ASP A 207 -23.32 11.66 -5.30
CA ASP A 207 -24.71 12.02 -4.97
C ASP A 207 -25.05 11.85 -3.49
N GLY A 208 -24.08 11.46 -2.67
CA GLY A 208 -24.23 11.20 -1.25
C GLY A 208 -24.72 9.79 -0.91
N SER A 209 -24.97 8.95 -1.90
CA SER A 209 -25.23 7.52 -1.70
C SER A 209 -23.95 6.75 -1.40
N THR A 210 -24.07 5.47 -1.14
CA THR A 210 -22.92 4.56 -0.96
C THR A 210 -23.16 3.28 -1.73
N THR A 211 -22.26 2.97 -2.65
CA THR A 211 -22.20 1.65 -3.28
C THR A 211 -21.59 0.67 -2.26
N VAL A 212 -22.26 -0.45 -2.03
CA VAL A 212 -21.83 -1.51 -1.12
C VAL A 212 -21.57 -2.76 -1.94
N VAL A 213 -20.36 -3.29 -1.85
CA VAL A 213 -20.03 -4.63 -2.33
C VAL A 213 -20.36 -5.60 -1.18
N ASP A 214 -21.61 -6.07 -1.19
CA ASP A 214 -22.18 -6.91 -0.15
C ASP A 214 -21.41 -8.25 -0.04
N SER A 215 -20.97 -8.60 1.17
CA SER A 215 -20.26 -9.84 1.46
C SER A 215 -21.05 -11.11 1.06
N LYS A 216 -22.39 -11.05 0.99
CA LYS A 216 -23.21 -12.16 0.48
C LYS A 216 -23.14 -12.32 -1.03
N GLN A 217 -22.84 -11.25 -1.75
CA GLN A 217 -22.72 -11.25 -3.20
C GLN A 217 -21.26 -11.29 -3.67
N PHE A 218 -20.33 -10.85 -2.86
CA PHE A 218 -18.90 -10.86 -3.12
C PHE A 218 -18.27 -12.07 -2.45
N GLN A 219 -18.18 -13.15 -3.20
CA GLN A 219 -17.81 -14.47 -2.70
C GLN A 219 -16.30 -14.71 -2.86
N LYS A 220 -15.80 -15.73 -2.17
CA LYS A 220 -14.42 -16.22 -2.31
C LYS A 220 -14.08 -16.44 -3.79
N GLY A 221 -12.98 -15.84 -4.23
CA GLY A 221 -12.52 -15.86 -5.61
C GLY A 221 -13.02 -14.70 -6.47
N ASP A 222 -14.02 -13.92 -6.03
CA ASP A 222 -14.46 -12.74 -6.76
C ASP A 222 -13.45 -11.59 -6.61
N ALA A 223 -13.38 -10.73 -7.62
CA ALA A 223 -12.55 -9.54 -7.63
C ALA A 223 -13.35 -8.29 -7.94
N ALA A 224 -13.09 -7.21 -7.21
CA ALA A 224 -13.60 -5.87 -7.47
C ALA A 224 -12.48 -5.03 -8.09
N PHE A 225 -12.74 -4.39 -9.24
CA PHE A 225 -11.84 -3.47 -9.91
C PHE A 225 -12.42 -2.07 -9.87
N PHE A 226 -11.59 -1.09 -9.53
CA PHE A 226 -11.98 0.31 -9.47
C PHE A 226 -10.80 1.24 -9.75
N MET A 227 -11.09 2.47 -10.15
CA MET A 227 -10.07 3.50 -10.23
C MET A 227 -9.44 3.71 -8.85
N SER A 228 -8.12 3.67 -8.74
CA SER A 228 -7.40 3.79 -7.47
C SER A 228 -7.75 5.05 -6.68
N HIS A 229 -8.12 6.13 -7.37
CA HIS A 229 -8.51 7.41 -6.76
C HIS A 229 -10.00 7.49 -6.36
N LYS A 230 -10.80 6.44 -6.59
CA LYS A 230 -12.17 6.35 -6.07
C LYS A 230 -12.13 6.13 -4.56
N TYR A 231 -12.88 6.96 -3.83
CA TYR A 231 -12.99 6.81 -2.37
C TYR A 231 -13.61 5.47 -2.02
N HIS A 232 -12.99 4.78 -1.08
CA HIS A 232 -13.47 3.49 -0.61
C HIS A 232 -13.17 3.24 0.87
N ASN A 233 -13.92 2.33 1.46
CA ASN A 233 -13.78 1.95 2.86
C ASN A 233 -14.08 0.44 3.03
N VAL A 234 -13.59 -0.12 4.13
CA VAL A 234 -13.97 -1.45 4.61
C VAL A 234 -14.70 -1.29 5.93
N LEU A 235 -15.96 -1.72 5.99
CA LEU A 235 -16.75 -1.69 7.21
C LEU A 235 -16.16 -2.66 8.24
N PRO A 236 -16.48 -2.51 9.55
CA PRO A 236 -15.97 -3.41 10.57
C PRO A 236 -16.36 -4.87 10.30
N VAL A 237 -15.38 -5.76 10.38
CA VAL A 237 -15.62 -7.19 10.50
C VAL A 237 -16.26 -7.44 11.85
N THR A 238 -17.39 -8.16 11.87
CA THR A 238 -18.16 -8.46 13.09
C THR A 238 -17.97 -9.89 13.55
N GLY A 239 -17.56 -10.79 12.65
CA GLY A 239 -17.30 -12.20 12.96
C GLY A 239 -16.31 -12.83 11.99
N GLY A 240 -15.62 -13.87 12.43
CA GLY A 240 -14.73 -14.66 11.58
C GLY A 240 -13.42 -13.97 11.20
N LEU A 241 -12.85 -14.38 10.06
CA LEU A 241 -11.58 -13.87 9.52
C LEU A 241 -11.75 -13.50 8.05
N ARG A 242 -11.76 -12.19 7.76
CA ARG A 242 -11.78 -11.68 6.39
C ARG A 242 -10.35 -11.63 5.85
N ARG A 243 -10.13 -12.31 4.72
CA ARG A 243 -8.88 -12.27 3.96
C ARG A 243 -9.12 -11.70 2.57
N VAL A 244 -8.29 -10.78 2.16
CA VAL A 244 -8.30 -10.22 0.79
C VAL A 244 -6.89 -10.04 0.27
N LEU A 245 -6.77 -10.08 -1.06
CA LEU A 245 -5.59 -9.62 -1.77
C LEU A 245 -5.93 -8.30 -2.45
N VAL A 246 -5.18 -7.26 -2.13
CA VAL A 246 -5.26 -5.96 -2.81
C VAL A 246 -4.00 -5.76 -3.64
N ALA A 247 -4.16 -5.35 -4.89
CA ALA A 247 -3.03 -4.94 -5.71
C ALA A 247 -3.34 -3.62 -6.42
N GLU A 248 -2.30 -2.83 -6.63
CA GLU A 248 -2.40 -1.52 -7.26
C GLU A 248 -1.53 -1.49 -8.52
N LEU A 249 -2.15 -1.20 -9.66
CA LEU A 249 -1.46 -0.92 -10.93
C LEU A 249 -1.04 0.54 -10.97
N TRP A 250 0.21 0.80 -11.33
CA TRP A 250 0.70 2.15 -11.49
C TRP A 250 1.64 2.27 -12.69
N ARG A 251 1.91 3.49 -13.09
CA ARG A 251 2.95 3.82 -14.06
C ARG A 251 4.19 4.27 -13.29
N GLY A 252 5.18 3.41 -13.24
CA GLY A 252 6.40 3.66 -12.47
C GLY A 252 7.25 2.40 -12.29
N PRO A 253 8.42 2.53 -11.64
CA PRO A 253 9.35 1.42 -11.46
C PRO A 253 8.77 0.33 -10.56
N ASN A 254 9.23 -0.91 -10.75
CA ASN A 254 8.89 -2.02 -9.87
C ASN A 254 9.28 -1.70 -8.41
N LYS A 255 8.40 -2.02 -7.46
CA LYS A 255 8.62 -1.82 -6.03
C LYS A 255 8.84 -3.16 -5.33
N ILE A 256 9.91 -3.21 -4.51
CA ILE A 256 10.32 -4.41 -3.77
C ILE A 256 10.47 -4.16 -2.26
N CYS A 257 10.04 -2.98 -1.80
CA CYS A 257 10.14 -2.58 -0.39
C CYS A 257 9.06 -3.27 0.46
N PRO A 258 9.34 -3.49 1.77
CA PRO A 258 8.44 -4.19 2.69
C PRO A 258 7.30 -3.28 3.21
N HIS A 259 6.81 -2.38 2.39
CA HIS A 259 5.74 -1.43 2.69
C HIS A 259 5.13 -0.89 1.40
N ARG A 260 3.93 -0.34 1.47
CA ARG A 260 3.36 0.43 0.36
C ARG A 260 4.20 1.68 0.15
N CYS A 261 4.98 1.70 -0.93
CA CYS A 261 5.91 2.79 -1.20
C CYS A 261 5.18 3.99 -1.84
N CYS A 262 5.24 5.14 -1.17
CA CYS A 262 4.70 6.39 -1.70
C CYS A 262 5.70 7.14 -2.61
N THR A 263 6.96 6.73 -2.63
CA THR A 263 8.02 7.39 -3.41
C THR A 263 7.94 6.97 -4.87
N ILE A 264 7.85 7.93 -5.79
CA ILE A 264 7.84 7.67 -7.25
C ILE A 264 9.17 7.06 -7.69
N GLY A 265 10.29 7.57 -7.19
CA GLY A 265 11.63 7.04 -7.46
C GLY A 265 12.02 5.86 -6.55
N SER A 266 13.31 5.72 -6.26
CA SER A 266 13.83 4.73 -5.32
C SER A 266 13.62 5.20 -3.88
N CYS A 267 13.03 4.38 -3.04
CA CYS A 267 12.97 4.61 -1.60
C CYS A 267 14.28 4.13 -0.93
N ASP A 268 14.49 4.52 0.33
CA ASP A 268 15.71 4.17 1.08
C ASP A 268 15.98 2.67 1.14
N TYR A 269 14.93 1.85 1.22
CA TYR A 269 15.05 0.40 1.18
C TYR A 269 15.66 -0.09 -0.15
N ASN A 270 15.15 0.38 -1.28
CA ASN A 270 15.64 0.01 -2.60
C ASN A 270 17.06 0.52 -2.83
N MET A 271 17.38 1.74 -2.38
CA MET A 271 18.75 2.29 -2.48
C MET A 271 19.76 1.48 -1.67
N SER A 272 19.42 1.12 -0.44
CA SER A 272 20.29 0.31 0.43
C SER A 272 20.54 -1.06 -0.16
N ARG A 273 19.52 -1.72 -0.72
CA ARG A 273 19.64 -3.01 -1.37
C ARG A 273 20.54 -2.94 -2.61
N ASN A 274 20.34 -1.96 -3.48
CA ASN A 274 21.16 -1.77 -4.67
C ASN A 274 22.64 -1.53 -4.31
N LEU A 275 22.92 -0.82 -3.22
CA LEU A 275 24.27 -0.64 -2.72
C LEU A 275 24.88 -1.95 -2.21
N MET A 276 24.12 -2.78 -1.52
CA MET A 276 24.59 -4.09 -1.04
C MET A 276 24.86 -5.06 -2.20
N GLU A 277 24.00 -5.08 -3.21
CA GLU A 277 24.17 -5.92 -4.40
C GLU A 277 25.43 -5.52 -5.18
N ARG A 278 25.62 -4.23 -5.46
CA ARG A 278 26.85 -3.71 -6.09
C ARG A 278 28.12 -4.02 -5.30
N SER A 279 28.04 -3.98 -3.97
CA SER A 279 29.17 -4.35 -3.10
C SER A 279 29.50 -5.84 -3.19
N ARG A 280 28.50 -6.71 -3.31
CA ARG A 280 28.68 -8.16 -3.48
C ARG A 280 29.29 -8.49 -4.85
N GLU A 281 28.78 -7.87 -5.92
CA GLU A 281 29.33 -8.03 -7.26
C GLU A 281 30.82 -7.58 -7.31
N HIS A 282 31.16 -6.47 -6.67
CA HIS A 282 32.54 -5.99 -6.59
C HIS A 282 33.47 -6.95 -5.86
N LEU A 283 32.99 -7.56 -4.77
CA LEU A 283 33.75 -8.57 -4.02
C LEU A 283 33.88 -9.90 -4.80
N SER A 284 32.92 -10.26 -5.63
CA SER A 284 32.98 -11.45 -6.49
C SER A 284 33.92 -11.33 -7.68
N ILE A 285 34.26 -10.10 -8.10
CA ILE A 285 35.22 -9.80 -9.17
C ILE A 285 36.66 -9.79 -8.64
N LEU A 286 36.85 -9.59 -7.33
CA LEU A 286 38.15 -9.48 -6.68
C LEU A 286 38.63 -10.81 -6.03
N GLY A 287 37.83 -11.85 -6.03
CA GLY A 287 38.14 -13.22 -5.55
C GLY A 287 38.20 -14.22 -6.66
#